data_bef1d6510720aa63c42c1ff8661e5c81
#
_entry.id   bef1d6510720aa63c42c1ff8661e5c81
#
_cell.length_a   1.000
_cell.length_b   1.000
_cell.length_c   1.000
_cell.angle_alpha   90.00
_cell.angle_beta   90.00
_cell.angle_gamma   90.00
#
_symmetry.space_group_name_H-M   'P 1'
#
loop_
_entity.id
_entity.type
_entity.pdbx_description
1 polymer ?
#
loop_
_entity_poly.entity_id
_entity_poly.type
_entity_poly.pdbx_seq_one_letter_code
_entity_poly.pdbx_strand_id
1 'polypeptide(L)'
;MEECKKHLTFQERELAILRESIDEADERKNKALVNTPEVKHMVDIVEKFLRRKKLICYGGTATNNILPLADQFYDRNLQIPDYDFFSKKPVQDAKELADIYYKAGFTNVEAKAGVHFGTYKVFVNFIPIADIT
;
A
#
# COMPACT_ATOMS: atom_id res chain seq x y z
N MET A 1 25.74 10.87 8.07
CA MET A 1 25.45 10.82 6.61
C MET A 1 26.41 11.63 5.74
N GLU A 2 26.88 12.78 6.17
CA GLU A 2 27.92 13.54 5.43
C GLU A 2 29.29 12.84 5.38
N GLU A 3 29.68 12.11 6.41
CA GLU A 3 30.96 11.38 6.40
C GLU A 3 30.99 10.20 5.42
N CYS A 4 29.85 9.54 5.17
CA CYS A 4 29.79 8.44 4.21
C CYS A 4 29.90 8.91 2.75
N LYS A 5 29.57 10.17 2.46
CA LYS A 5 29.65 10.76 1.12
C LYS A 5 31.09 11.10 0.68
N LYS A 6 32.03 11.18 1.62
CA LYS A 6 33.41 11.58 1.32
C LYS A 6 34.28 10.54 0.60
N HIS A 7 33.85 9.28 0.60
CA HIS A 7 34.58 8.17 -0.01
C HIS A 7 33.97 7.64 -1.31
N LEU A 8 32.88 8.28 -1.79
CA LEU A 8 32.19 7.87 -3.01
C LEU A 8 32.86 8.47 -4.25
N THR A 9 32.88 7.71 -5.34
CA THR A 9 33.26 8.23 -6.65
C THR A 9 32.26 9.29 -7.12
N PHE A 10 32.64 10.08 -8.14
CA PHE A 10 31.73 11.07 -8.72
C PHE A 10 30.40 10.45 -9.18
N GLN A 11 30.45 9.30 -9.88
CA GLN A 11 29.28 8.59 -10.36
C GLN A 11 28.40 8.08 -9.20
N GLU A 12 29.00 7.55 -8.15
CA GLU A 12 28.27 7.10 -6.97
C GLU A 12 27.58 8.25 -6.23
N ARG A 13 28.22 9.41 -6.17
CA ARG A 13 27.60 10.63 -5.61
C ARG A 13 26.44 11.12 -6.42
N GLU A 14 26.56 11.15 -7.76
CA GLU A 14 25.47 11.52 -8.66
C GLU A 14 24.26 10.57 -8.52
N LEU A 15 24.49 9.25 -8.44
CA LEU A 15 23.45 8.27 -8.21
C LEU A 15 22.79 8.42 -6.85
N ALA A 16 23.56 8.74 -5.79
CA ALA A 16 23.03 8.97 -4.45
C ALA A 16 22.12 10.20 -4.41
N ILE A 17 22.54 11.30 -5.06
CA ILE A 17 21.73 12.52 -5.16
C ILE A 17 20.45 12.27 -5.96
N LEU A 18 20.53 11.51 -7.06
CA LEU A 18 19.36 11.16 -7.85
C LEU A 18 18.36 10.32 -7.05
N ARG A 19 18.82 9.32 -6.32
CA ARG A 19 17.97 8.51 -5.43
C ARG A 19 17.29 9.34 -4.36
N GLU A 20 18.05 10.18 -3.67
CA GLU A 20 17.52 11.10 -2.64
C GLU A 20 16.41 11.99 -3.22
N SER A 21 16.63 12.54 -4.43
CA SER A 21 15.64 13.39 -5.12
C SER A 21 14.39 12.62 -5.52
N ILE A 22 14.53 11.37 -5.96
CA ILE A 22 13.40 10.49 -6.30
C ILE A 22 12.61 10.15 -5.03
N ASP A 23 13.28 9.77 -3.96
CA ASP A 23 12.65 9.42 -2.68
C ASP A 23 11.85 10.60 -2.12
N GLU A 24 12.44 11.81 -2.14
CA GLU A 24 11.72 13.02 -1.73
C GLU A 24 10.51 13.35 -2.62
N ALA A 25 10.63 13.15 -3.92
CA ALA A 25 9.53 13.38 -4.86
C ALA A 25 8.39 12.37 -4.61
N ASP A 26 8.73 11.10 -4.37
CA ASP A 26 7.77 10.05 -4.06
C ASP A 26 7.08 10.28 -2.71
N GLU A 27 7.81 10.73 -1.69
CA GLU A 27 7.21 11.10 -0.41
C GLU A 27 6.21 12.24 -0.55
N ARG A 28 6.56 13.29 -1.30
CA ARG A 28 5.65 14.42 -1.55
C ARG A 28 4.40 13.98 -2.31
N LYS A 29 4.56 13.14 -3.32
CA LYS A 29 3.45 12.60 -4.09
C LYS A 29 2.55 11.71 -3.23
N ASN A 30 3.12 10.82 -2.45
CA ASN A 30 2.38 9.93 -1.57
C ASN A 30 1.64 10.70 -0.49
N LYS A 31 2.28 11.69 0.12
CA LYS A 31 1.62 12.57 1.09
C LYS A 31 0.42 13.32 0.51
N ALA A 32 0.55 13.80 -0.71
CA ALA A 32 -0.55 14.49 -1.40
C ALA A 32 -1.70 13.50 -1.70
N LEU A 33 -1.39 12.29 -2.15
CA LEU A 33 -2.38 11.24 -2.46
C LEU A 33 -3.11 10.75 -1.21
N VAL A 34 -2.38 10.45 -0.14
CA VAL A 34 -2.94 9.94 1.13
C VAL A 34 -3.95 10.91 1.72
N ASN A 35 -3.73 12.20 1.57
CA ASN A 35 -4.61 13.24 2.12
C ASN A 35 -5.82 13.54 1.24
N THR A 36 -5.97 12.90 0.05
CA THR A 36 -7.15 13.09 -0.77
C THR A 36 -8.37 12.37 -0.16
N PRO A 37 -9.58 12.97 -0.24
CA PRO A 37 -10.80 12.29 0.22
C PRO A 37 -11.05 10.96 -0.47
N GLU A 38 -10.64 10.84 -1.72
CA GLU A 38 -10.78 9.64 -2.55
C GLU A 38 -9.97 8.47 -1.98
N VAL A 39 -8.70 8.68 -1.64
CA VAL A 39 -7.85 7.65 -1.02
C VAL A 39 -8.33 7.27 0.37
N LYS A 40 -8.76 8.24 1.16
CA LYS A 40 -9.36 7.98 2.48
C LYS A 40 -10.60 7.10 2.36
N HIS A 41 -11.41 7.32 1.35
CA HIS A 41 -12.58 6.49 1.05
C HIS A 41 -12.18 5.07 0.62
N MET A 42 -11.14 4.91 -0.20
CA MET A 42 -10.58 3.61 -0.57
C MET A 42 -10.16 2.80 0.66
N VAL A 43 -9.42 3.41 1.56
CA VAL A 43 -8.94 2.78 2.79
C VAL A 43 -10.12 2.38 3.71
N ASP A 44 -11.10 3.26 3.86
CA ASP A 44 -12.30 2.97 4.65
C ASP A 44 -13.08 1.75 4.13
N ILE A 45 -13.20 1.62 2.82
CA ILE A 45 -13.87 0.48 2.19
C ILE A 45 -13.17 -0.85 2.51
N VAL A 46 -11.86 -0.93 2.34
CA VAL A 46 -11.10 -2.17 2.61
C VAL A 46 -11.12 -2.52 4.09
N GLU A 47 -11.00 -1.54 4.98
CA GLU A 47 -11.07 -1.77 6.43
C GLU A 47 -12.45 -2.28 6.86
N LYS A 48 -13.52 -1.72 6.33
CA LYS A 48 -14.90 -2.22 6.58
C LYS A 48 -15.10 -3.62 6.03
N PHE A 49 -14.56 -3.92 4.86
CA PHE A 49 -14.59 -5.25 4.27
C PHE A 49 -13.90 -6.29 5.17
N LEU A 50 -12.69 -5.99 5.65
CA LEU A 50 -11.93 -6.84 6.55
C LEU A 50 -12.68 -7.13 7.85
N ARG A 51 -13.28 -6.10 8.45
CA ARG A 51 -14.05 -6.22 9.68
C ARG A 51 -15.33 -7.04 9.50
N ARG A 52 -16.05 -6.79 8.42
CA ARG A 52 -17.29 -7.52 8.09
C ARG A 52 -17.05 -9.00 7.86
N LYS A 53 -15.99 -9.33 7.12
CA LYS A 53 -15.59 -10.70 6.80
C LYS A 53 -14.80 -11.37 7.91
N LYS A 54 -14.33 -10.63 8.92
CA LYS A 54 -13.48 -11.12 10.01
C LYS A 54 -12.23 -11.81 9.50
N LEU A 55 -11.58 -11.21 8.49
CA LEU A 55 -10.38 -11.73 7.87
C LEU A 55 -9.14 -11.37 8.70
N ILE A 56 -8.13 -12.22 8.61
CA ILE A 56 -6.88 -12.06 9.36
C ILE A 56 -5.88 -11.31 8.48
N CYS A 57 -5.49 -10.10 8.93
CA CYS A 57 -4.40 -9.35 8.33
C CYS A 57 -3.04 -9.90 8.75
N TYR A 58 -2.10 -9.85 7.82
CA TYR A 58 -0.70 -10.17 8.07
C TYR A 58 0.21 -9.15 7.36
N GLY A 59 1.52 -9.38 7.37
CA GLY A 59 2.48 -8.54 6.66
C GLY A 59 2.78 -7.21 7.35
N GLY A 60 3.39 -6.29 6.59
CA GLY A 60 3.92 -5.04 7.12
C GLY A 60 2.88 -4.12 7.74
N THR A 61 1.73 -3.94 7.09
CA THR A 61 0.66 -3.07 7.60
C THR A 61 0.07 -3.58 8.92
N ALA A 62 -0.19 -4.89 9.02
CA ALA A 62 -0.69 -5.48 10.25
C ALA A 62 0.32 -5.37 11.39
N THR A 63 1.59 -5.68 11.12
CA THR A 63 2.68 -5.54 12.09
C THR A 63 2.83 -4.09 12.55
N ASN A 64 2.81 -3.14 11.62
CA ASN A 64 2.93 -1.72 11.93
C ASN A 64 1.81 -1.22 12.84
N ASN A 65 0.58 -1.71 12.65
CA ASN A 65 -0.59 -1.28 13.44
C ASN A 65 -0.54 -1.73 14.91
N ILE A 66 0.18 -2.81 15.21
CA ILE A 66 0.33 -3.31 16.60
C ILE A 66 1.57 -2.76 17.30
N LEU A 67 2.49 -2.13 16.55
CA LEU A 67 3.68 -1.51 17.14
C LEU A 67 3.35 -0.19 17.84
N PRO A 68 4.10 0.16 18.93
CA PRO A 68 4.05 1.50 19.48
C PRO A 68 4.39 2.56 18.42
N LEU A 69 3.84 3.76 18.55
CA LEU A 69 4.04 4.85 17.58
C LEU A 69 5.51 5.12 17.27
N ALA A 70 6.39 5.01 18.27
CA ALA A 70 7.84 5.25 18.10
C ALA A 70 8.53 4.18 17.24
N ASP A 71 7.98 2.98 17.17
CA ASP A 71 8.54 1.82 16.46
C ASP A 71 7.86 1.55 15.11
N GLN A 72 6.82 2.33 14.78
CA GLN A 72 6.13 2.18 13.51
C GLN A 72 7.03 2.61 12.35
N PHE A 73 7.08 1.77 11.32
CA PHE A 73 7.89 2.00 10.11
C PHE A 73 7.08 2.51 8.92
N TYR A 74 5.75 2.43 8.97
CA TYR A 74 4.85 3.06 8.01
C TYR A 74 4.14 4.26 8.64
N ASP A 75 4.24 5.41 7.99
CA ASP A 75 3.46 6.59 8.37
C ASP A 75 2.18 6.65 7.53
N ARG A 76 1.03 6.55 8.19
CA ARG A 76 -0.29 6.63 7.53
C ARG A 76 -0.54 7.97 6.84
N ASN A 77 0.17 9.01 7.22
CA ASN A 77 0.09 10.33 6.58
C ASN A 77 0.96 10.44 5.33
N LEU A 78 1.91 9.52 5.14
CA LEU A 78 2.87 9.54 4.04
C LEU A 78 2.71 8.36 3.07
N GLN A 79 2.08 7.28 3.51
CA GLN A 79 1.97 6.05 2.74
C GLN A 79 0.55 5.51 2.73
N ILE A 80 0.10 5.07 1.55
CA ILE A 80 -1.17 4.37 1.40
C ILE A 80 -0.98 2.95 1.93
N PRO A 81 -1.79 2.48 2.90
CA PRO A 81 -1.70 1.12 3.38
C PRO A 81 -2.01 0.11 2.27
N ASP A 82 -1.18 -0.92 2.17
CA ASP A 82 -1.43 -2.10 1.36
C ASP A 82 -1.76 -3.26 2.32
N TYR A 83 -2.98 -3.76 2.22
CA TYR A 83 -3.50 -4.74 3.17
C TYR A 83 -3.26 -6.15 2.69
N ASP A 84 -2.46 -6.91 3.43
CA ASP A 84 -2.28 -8.35 3.24
C ASP A 84 -3.21 -9.10 4.18
N PHE A 85 -4.04 -9.98 3.65
CA PHE A 85 -4.91 -10.79 4.50
C PHE A 85 -5.19 -12.20 3.94
N PHE A 86 -5.46 -13.11 4.87
CA PHE A 86 -5.80 -14.49 4.55
C PHE A 86 -7.29 -14.64 4.31
N SER A 87 -7.65 -15.43 3.30
CA SER A 87 -9.03 -15.81 3.00
C SER A 87 -9.13 -17.29 2.67
N LYS A 88 -10.22 -17.91 3.07
CA LYS A 88 -10.55 -19.28 2.64
C LYS A 88 -10.99 -19.33 1.18
N LYS A 89 -11.38 -18.20 0.61
CA LYS A 89 -11.87 -18.05 -0.75
C LYS A 89 -11.28 -16.79 -1.40
N PRO A 90 -9.97 -16.77 -1.64
CA PRO A 90 -9.28 -15.53 -2.05
C PRO A 90 -9.79 -14.97 -3.38
N VAL A 91 -10.10 -15.80 -4.37
CA VAL A 91 -10.66 -15.35 -5.65
C VAL A 91 -12.00 -14.65 -5.46
N GLN A 92 -12.89 -15.27 -4.70
CA GLN A 92 -14.24 -14.74 -4.46
C GLN A 92 -14.18 -13.45 -3.67
N ASP A 93 -13.34 -13.38 -2.64
CA ASP A 93 -13.17 -12.18 -1.83
C ASP A 93 -12.52 -11.04 -2.62
N ALA A 94 -11.55 -11.33 -3.49
CA ALA A 94 -10.98 -10.34 -4.40
C ALA A 94 -12.02 -9.76 -5.35
N LYS A 95 -12.85 -10.60 -5.94
CA LYS A 95 -13.95 -10.17 -6.82
C LYS A 95 -14.99 -9.33 -6.06
N GLU A 96 -15.37 -9.77 -4.87
CA GLU A 96 -16.33 -9.05 -4.01
C GLU A 96 -15.81 -7.67 -3.64
N LEU A 97 -14.55 -7.57 -3.21
CA LEU A 97 -13.93 -6.30 -2.89
C LEU A 97 -13.86 -5.37 -4.09
N ALA A 98 -13.48 -5.89 -5.26
CA ALA A 98 -13.47 -5.13 -6.51
C ALA A 98 -14.88 -4.62 -6.87
N ASP A 99 -15.92 -5.44 -6.72
CA ASP A 99 -17.30 -5.05 -6.96
C ASP A 99 -17.77 -3.95 -6.00
N ILE A 100 -17.37 -4.01 -4.74
CA ILE A 100 -17.68 -2.97 -3.75
C ILE A 100 -17.08 -1.63 -4.18
N TYR A 101 -15.83 -1.62 -4.61
CA TYR A 101 -15.18 -0.41 -5.12
C TYR A 101 -15.87 0.14 -6.37
N TYR A 102 -16.22 -0.71 -7.30
CA TYR A 102 -16.93 -0.31 -8.51
C TYR A 102 -18.30 0.31 -8.18
N LYS A 103 -19.06 -0.30 -7.30
CA LYS A 103 -20.36 0.23 -6.84
C LYS A 103 -20.24 1.53 -6.06
N ALA A 104 -19.10 1.76 -5.41
CA ALA A 104 -18.81 3.01 -4.72
C ALA A 104 -18.45 4.18 -5.68
N GLY A 105 -18.34 3.91 -6.97
CA GLY A 105 -18.09 4.92 -8.00
C GLY A 105 -16.67 4.96 -8.56
N PHE A 106 -15.79 4.05 -8.14
CA PHE A 106 -14.46 3.91 -8.73
C PHE A 106 -14.55 3.21 -10.08
N THR A 107 -13.95 3.80 -11.13
CA THR A 107 -14.04 3.28 -12.50
C THR A 107 -12.90 2.36 -12.89
N ASN A 108 -11.69 2.56 -12.33
CA ASN A 108 -10.50 1.77 -12.62
C ASN A 108 -10.24 0.78 -11.49
N VAL A 109 -11.01 -0.30 -11.46
CA VAL A 109 -10.89 -1.35 -10.44
C VAL A 109 -10.47 -2.64 -11.11
N GLU A 110 -9.43 -3.27 -10.58
CA GLU A 110 -8.89 -4.52 -11.10
C GLU A 110 -8.69 -5.53 -9.96
N ALA A 111 -9.11 -6.77 -10.21
CA ALA A 111 -8.72 -7.92 -9.39
C ALA A 111 -7.95 -8.89 -10.28
N LYS A 112 -6.72 -9.20 -9.94
CA LYS A 112 -5.87 -10.09 -10.76
C LYS A 112 -5.00 -11.00 -9.91
N ALA A 113 -4.57 -12.12 -10.50
CA ALA A 113 -3.64 -13.03 -9.86
C ALA A 113 -2.30 -12.33 -9.59
N GLY A 114 -1.78 -12.53 -8.39
CA GLY A 114 -0.45 -12.06 -8.02
C GLY A 114 0.66 -12.97 -8.54
N VAL A 115 1.90 -12.61 -8.27
CA VAL A 115 3.09 -13.39 -8.65
C VAL A 115 3.14 -14.73 -7.91
N HIS A 116 2.72 -14.74 -6.65
CA HIS A 116 2.67 -15.96 -5.85
C HIS A 116 1.37 -16.71 -6.09
N PHE A 117 1.47 -18.02 -6.25
CA PHE A 117 0.30 -18.89 -6.40
C PHE A 117 -0.67 -18.73 -5.21
N GLY A 118 -1.94 -18.57 -5.52
CA GLY A 118 -2.97 -18.41 -4.50
C GLY A 118 -3.15 -17.00 -3.95
N THR A 119 -2.35 -16.03 -4.40
CA THR A 119 -2.47 -14.61 -4.04
C THR A 119 -3.16 -13.83 -5.13
N TYR A 120 -4.15 -13.04 -4.76
CA TYR A 120 -4.90 -12.16 -5.67
C TYR A 120 -4.81 -10.72 -5.20
N LYS A 121 -4.51 -9.83 -6.14
CA LYS A 121 -4.33 -8.40 -5.88
C LYS A 121 -5.53 -7.60 -6.34
N VAL A 122 -5.92 -6.63 -5.53
CA VAL A 122 -6.96 -5.66 -5.88
C VAL A 122 -6.33 -4.28 -6.02
N PHE A 123 -6.54 -3.68 -7.17
CA PHE A 123 -6.07 -2.32 -7.50
C PHE A 123 -7.28 -1.40 -7.70
N VAL A 124 -7.18 -0.19 -7.19
CA VAL A 124 -8.15 0.87 -7.42
C VAL A 124 -7.41 2.10 -7.92
N ASN A 125 -7.80 2.60 -9.09
CA ASN A 125 -7.09 3.69 -9.78
C ASN A 125 -5.57 3.44 -9.90
N PHE A 126 -5.20 2.20 -10.23
CA PHE A 126 -3.81 1.73 -10.32
C PHE A 126 -3.04 1.70 -8.99
N ILE A 127 -3.72 1.92 -7.88
CA ILE A 127 -3.14 1.86 -6.54
C ILE A 127 -3.38 0.45 -5.97
N PRO A 128 -2.34 -0.28 -5.56
CA PRO A 128 -2.53 -1.56 -4.89
C PRO A 128 -3.15 -1.34 -3.50
N ILE A 129 -4.29 -1.97 -3.26
CA ILE A 129 -5.03 -1.82 -1.99
C ILE A 129 -4.95 -3.07 -1.15
N ALA A 130 -5.03 -4.25 -1.77
CA ALA A 130 -5.10 -5.51 -1.04
C ALA A 130 -4.43 -6.66 -1.77
N ASP A 131 -3.75 -7.49 -1.00
CA ASP A 131 -3.23 -8.79 -1.38
C ASP A 131 -3.97 -9.86 -0.57
N ILE A 132 -4.72 -10.70 -1.28
CA ILE A 132 -5.58 -11.73 -0.69
C ILE A 132 -5.01 -13.10 -0.98
N THR A 133 -4.65 -13.82 0.06
CA THR A 133 -4.05 -15.15 -0.06
C THR A 133 -4.93 -16.24 0.54
#